data_6336b438e71bf2e634238a01e2ddb677
#
_entry.id   6336b438e71bf2e634238a01e2ddb677
#
_cell.length_a   1.000
_cell.length_b   1.000
_cell.length_c   1.000
_cell.angle_alpha   90.00
_cell.angle_beta   90.00
_cell.angle_gamma   90.00
#
_symmetry.space_group_name_H-M   'P 1'
#
loop_
_entity.id
_entity.type
_entity.pdbx_description
1 polymer ?
#
loop_
_entity_poly.entity_id
_entity_poly.type
_entity_poly.pdbx_seq_one_letter_code
_entity_poly.pdbx_strand_id
1 'polypeptide(L)'
;GRAISVLTIHNLRFQGVYDRKTIQYWSGLPDYVFNKDCMIQNWLDANMLKGGIAYSNKVTTVSNTYAWEIQTEEYGEGLAEHLRYHNNKILGIVNGIDTDIWNPATDKLLAADYDEKSAIKNKKANKKALQESLGLDVDDNKMVIGLISRLTNQKGLDLVNDVIPGIMDGNTQVVVLGTGDAQYEDTFRYYEDKYKGSFCAYIAYNENVAHNIYAGCDALLVPSRFEPCGLTQLISMRYGAVPIVRETGGLKDTVQPYNAFEN
;
A
#
# COMPACT_ATOMS: atom_id res chain seq x y z
N GLY A 1 34.90 -1.42 18.61
CA GLY A 1 34.21 -2.15 17.55
C GLY A 1 33.68 -1.19 16.50
N ARG A 2 33.74 -1.53 15.24
CA ARG A 2 33.13 -0.70 14.18
C ARG A 2 31.62 -0.92 14.22
N ALA A 3 30.83 0.17 14.18
CA ALA A 3 29.39 0.07 14.00
C ALA A 3 29.05 -0.61 12.66
N ILE A 4 28.06 -1.46 12.64
CA ILE A 4 27.49 -2.06 11.42
C ILE A 4 26.29 -1.22 11.03
N SER A 5 26.25 -0.80 9.75
CA SER A 5 25.14 -0.03 9.18
C SER A 5 24.18 -0.94 8.43
N VAL A 6 22.89 -0.74 8.66
CA VAL A 6 21.78 -1.36 7.92
C VAL A 6 20.94 -0.26 7.32
N LEU A 7 20.77 -0.27 6.00
CA LEU A 7 19.87 0.63 5.28
C LEU A 7 18.58 -0.11 4.97
N THR A 8 17.43 0.49 5.29
CA THR A 8 16.12 -0.07 4.89
C THR A 8 15.51 0.77 3.77
N ILE A 9 15.19 0.12 2.65
CA ILE A 9 14.47 0.71 1.52
C ILE A 9 12.99 0.43 1.70
N HIS A 10 12.22 1.46 2.09
CA HIS A 10 10.78 1.34 2.19
C HIS A 10 10.08 1.52 0.85
N ASN A 11 10.59 2.40 -0.02
CA ASN A 11 10.11 2.61 -1.38
C ASN A 11 11.26 3.18 -2.22
N LEU A 12 11.71 2.43 -3.22
CA LEU A 12 12.85 2.78 -4.07
C LEU A 12 12.62 4.03 -4.92
N ARG A 13 11.38 4.43 -5.13
CA ARG A 13 11.03 5.64 -5.90
C ARG A 13 11.56 6.93 -5.26
N PHE A 14 11.76 6.95 -3.94
CA PHE A 14 12.19 8.12 -3.19
C PHE A 14 13.69 8.04 -2.89
N GLN A 15 14.51 8.54 -3.81
CA GLN A 15 15.96 8.31 -3.80
C GLN A 15 16.78 9.47 -3.23
N GLY A 16 16.19 10.65 -3.08
CA GLY A 16 16.93 11.83 -2.61
C GLY A 16 18.01 12.26 -3.62
N VAL A 17 17.59 12.60 -4.84
CA VAL A 17 18.47 13.06 -5.93
C VAL A 17 18.54 14.58 -5.91
N TYR A 18 19.74 15.12 -5.78
CA TYR A 18 19.99 16.55 -5.70
C TYR A 18 21.31 16.91 -6.39
N ASP A 19 21.51 18.21 -6.69
CA ASP A 19 22.77 18.72 -7.21
C ASP A 19 23.96 18.30 -6.33
N ARG A 20 25.00 17.77 -6.97
CA ARG A 20 26.20 17.26 -6.30
C ARG A 20 26.84 18.28 -5.35
N LYS A 21 27.00 19.55 -5.80
CA LYS A 21 27.69 20.57 -5.02
C LYS A 21 26.89 20.90 -3.76
N THR A 22 25.58 20.94 -3.87
CA THR A 22 24.65 21.14 -2.75
C THR A 22 24.81 20.03 -1.71
N ILE A 23 24.77 18.77 -2.15
CA ILE A 23 24.94 17.63 -1.23
C ILE A 23 26.33 17.64 -0.60
N GLN A 24 27.37 17.90 -1.37
CA GLN A 24 28.75 17.94 -0.86
C GLN A 24 28.92 19.03 0.19
N TYR A 25 28.37 20.23 -0.06
CA TYR A 25 28.42 21.35 0.87
C TYR A 25 27.68 21.01 2.18
N TRP A 26 26.47 20.47 2.12
CA TRP A 26 25.69 20.17 3.31
C TRP A 26 26.22 18.97 4.11
N SER A 27 26.70 17.94 3.43
CA SER A 27 27.14 16.70 4.08
C SER A 27 28.58 16.71 4.54
N GLY A 28 29.43 17.56 3.95
CA GLY A 28 30.88 17.54 4.17
C GLY A 28 31.57 16.26 3.65
N LEU A 29 30.89 15.48 2.82
CA LEU A 29 31.44 14.23 2.28
C LEU A 29 32.61 14.51 1.33
N PRO A 30 33.64 13.67 1.36
CA PRO A 30 34.82 13.83 0.49
C PRO A 30 34.51 13.54 -0.97
N ASP A 31 35.28 14.14 -1.88
CA ASP A 31 35.09 14.03 -3.34
C ASP A 31 35.01 12.59 -3.84
N TYR A 32 35.76 11.68 -3.25
CA TYR A 32 35.84 10.30 -3.73
C TYR A 32 34.54 9.50 -3.64
N VAL A 33 33.55 9.95 -2.83
CA VAL A 33 32.24 9.28 -2.77
C VAL A 33 31.33 9.67 -3.94
N PHE A 34 31.64 10.79 -4.62
CA PHE A 34 30.86 11.31 -5.74
C PHE A 34 31.33 10.73 -7.07
N ASN A 35 31.19 9.43 -7.25
CA ASN A 35 31.52 8.70 -8.46
C ASN A 35 30.34 7.79 -8.88
N LYS A 36 30.43 7.19 -10.09
CA LYS A 36 29.35 6.37 -10.69
C LYS A 36 29.02 5.12 -9.87
N ASP A 37 29.98 4.55 -9.17
CA ASP A 37 29.80 3.31 -8.43
C ASP A 37 29.17 3.56 -7.05
N CYS A 38 29.14 4.83 -6.60
CA CYS A 38 28.65 5.22 -5.29
C CYS A 38 27.43 6.15 -5.40
N MET A 39 27.67 7.48 -5.40
CA MET A 39 26.59 8.45 -5.26
C MET A 39 26.13 9.10 -6.56
N ILE A 40 26.89 9.05 -7.63
CA ILE A 40 26.52 9.75 -8.87
C ILE A 40 25.61 8.89 -9.72
N GLN A 41 24.42 9.43 -10.04
CA GLN A 41 23.49 8.85 -10.99
C GLN A 41 23.63 9.50 -12.37
N ASN A 42 23.74 10.84 -12.39
CA ASN A 42 23.98 11.65 -13.58
C ASN A 42 25.21 12.53 -13.34
N TRP A 43 25.73 13.17 -14.39
CA TRP A 43 26.96 13.99 -14.30
C TRP A 43 26.95 15.09 -13.22
N LEU A 44 25.78 15.59 -12.87
CA LEU A 44 25.61 16.72 -11.95
C LEU A 44 24.86 16.39 -10.66
N ASP A 45 24.23 15.21 -10.60
CA ASP A 45 23.34 14.85 -9.50
C ASP A 45 23.92 13.74 -8.64
N ALA A 46 23.78 13.94 -7.32
CA ALA A 46 24.06 12.93 -6.31
C ALA A 46 22.76 12.27 -5.87
N ASN A 47 22.74 10.92 -5.85
CA ASN A 47 21.65 10.11 -5.38
C ASN A 47 21.99 9.56 -3.99
N MET A 48 21.27 10.05 -2.98
CA MET A 48 21.54 9.72 -1.58
C MET A 48 21.26 8.23 -1.28
N LEU A 49 20.19 7.68 -1.85
CA LEU A 49 19.85 6.27 -1.67
C LEU A 49 20.90 5.36 -2.33
N LYS A 50 21.37 5.70 -3.53
CA LYS A 50 22.44 4.99 -4.22
C LYS A 50 23.70 4.92 -3.36
N GLY A 51 24.11 6.05 -2.79
CA GLY A 51 25.25 6.13 -1.85
C GLY A 51 25.01 5.31 -0.59
N GLY A 52 23.81 5.38 -0.03
CA GLY A 52 23.40 4.56 1.12
C GLY A 52 23.53 3.05 0.84
N ILE A 53 23.08 2.60 -0.34
CA ILE A 53 23.23 1.22 -0.78
C ILE A 53 24.71 0.85 -0.89
N ALA A 54 25.54 1.69 -1.52
CA ALA A 54 26.96 1.42 -1.70
C ALA A 54 27.71 1.22 -0.37
N TYR A 55 27.46 2.10 0.60
CA TYR A 55 28.24 2.18 1.85
C TYR A 55 27.66 1.39 3.02
N SER A 56 26.42 0.95 2.98
CA SER A 56 25.84 0.13 4.05
C SER A 56 26.40 -1.30 4.06
N ASN A 57 26.55 -1.86 5.25
CA ASN A 57 26.95 -3.25 5.42
C ASN A 57 25.86 -4.23 5.00
N LYS A 58 24.59 -3.89 5.27
CA LYS A 58 23.41 -4.62 4.84
C LYS A 58 22.38 -3.64 4.30
N VAL A 59 21.59 -4.11 3.36
CA VAL A 59 20.44 -3.40 2.80
C VAL A 59 19.22 -4.28 2.98
N THR A 60 18.19 -3.74 3.58
CA THR A 60 16.91 -4.44 3.69
C THR A 60 15.84 -3.72 2.90
N THR A 61 14.82 -4.45 2.49
CA THR A 61 13.58 -3.87 1.97
C THR A 61 12.39 -4.62 2.56
N VAL A 62 11.19 -4.19 2.25
CA VAL A 62 10.00 -4.52 3.04
C VAL A 62 9.19 -5.70 2.52
N SER A 63 9.75 -6.50 1.61
CA SER A 63 9.23 -7.84 1.23
C SER A 63 10.26 -8.62 0.40
N ASN A 64 10.16 -9.93 0.36
CA ASN A 64 11.08 -10.79 -0.42
C ASN A 64 10.87 -10.58 -1.93
N THR A 65 9.62 -10.57 -2.38
CA THR A 65 9.31 -10.31 -3.78
C THR A 65 9.80 -8.94 -4.20
N TYR A 66 9.59 -7.89 -3.39
CA TYR A 66 10.08 -6.55 -3.71
C TYR A 66 11.61 -6.48 -3.75
N ALA A 67 12.33 -7.20 -2.87
CA ALA A 67 13.79 -7.29 -2.92
C ALA A 67 14.30 -7.84 -4.26
N TRP A 68 13.53 -8.72 -4.90
CA TRP A 68 13.82 -9.23 -6.24
C TRP A 68 13.38 -8.26 -7.33
N GLU A 69 12.16 -7.72 -7.25
CA GLU A 69 11.57 -6.78 -8.22
C GLU A 69 12.45 -5.55 -8.46
N ILE A 70 12.96 -4.90 -7.39
CA ILE A 70 13.79 -3.70 -7.49
C ILE A 70 15.15 -3.92 -8.20
N GLN A 71 15.54 -5.16 -8.43
CA GLN A 71 16.73 -5.52 -9.21
C GLN A 71 16.43 -5.68 -10.72
N THR A 72 15.16 -5.53 -11.12
CA THR A 72 14.73 -5.55 -12.53
C THR A 72 14.65 -4.13 -13.10
N GLU A 73 14.75 -4.00 -14.43
CA GLU A 73 14.63 -2.67 -15.07
C GLU A 73 13.24 -2.06 -14.88
N GLU A 74 12.20 -2.89 -14.78
CA GLU A 74 10.81 -2.46 -14.62
C GLU A 74 10.55 -1.77 -13.27
N TYR A 75 11.12 -2.30 -12.18
CA TYR A 75 10.88 -1.81 -10.81
C TYR A 75 12.10 -1.14 -10.16
N GLY A 76 13.23 -1.14 -10.84
CA GLY A 76 14.51 -0.67 -10.29
C GLY A 76 14.68 0.85 -10.24
N GLU A 77 13.72 1.63 -10.78
CA GLU A 77 13.72 3.10 -10.74
C GLU A 77 15.09 3.72 -11.13
N GLY A 78 15.75 3.11 -12.14
CA GLY A 78 17.08 3.50 -12.62
C GLY A 78 18.25 3.02 -11.75
N LEU A 79 18.02 2.22 -10.71
CA LEU A 79 19.06 1.63 -9.85
C LEU A 79 19.20 0.10 -9.99
N ALA A 80 18.52 -0.53 -10.94
CA ALA A 80 18.51 -1.99 -11.09
C ALA A 80 19.92 -2.59 -11.17
N GLU A 81 20.80 -2.04 -12.01
CA GLU A 81 22.19 -2.50 -12.13
C GLU A 81 22.97 -2.34 -10.82
N HIS A 82 22.82 -1.20 -10.14
CA HIS A 82 23.47 -0.92 -8.87
C HIS A 82 23.00 -1.89 -7.77
N LEU A 83 21.71 -2.20 -7.74
CA LEU A 83 21.12 -3.17 -6.81
C LEU A 83 21.60 -4.59 -7.10
N ARG A 84 21.65 -5.01 -8.38
CA ARG A 84 22.23 -6.32 -8.78
C ARG A 84 23.68 -6.45 -8.36
N TYR A 85 24.49 -5.41 -8.55
CA TYR A 85 25.89 -5.39 -8.11
C TYR A 85 26.02 -5.61 -6.59
N HIS A 86 25.08 -5.10 -5.81
CA HIS A 86 25.03 -5.20 -4.36
C HIS A 86 24.11 -6.31 -3.82
N ASN A 87 23.64 -7.25 -4.66
CA ASN A 87 22.62 -8.23 -4.32
C ASN A 87 22.96 -9.10 -3.10
N ASN A 88 24.25 -9.38 -2.86
CA ASN A 88 24.76 -10.20 -1.76
C ASN A 88 24.48 -9.63 -0.36
N LYS A 89 24.09 -8.38 -0.27
CA LYS A 89 23.74 -7.72 1.00
C LYS A 89 22.27 -7.27 1.10
N ILE A 90 21.46 -7.56 0.08
CA ILE A 90 20.04 -7.21 0.04
C ILE A 90 19.19 -8.34 0.61
N LEU A 91 18.25 -7.99 1.48
CA LEU A 91 17.32 -8.92 2.12
C LEU A 91 15.92 -8.30 2.21
N GLY A 92 14.89 -9.06 1.83
CA GLY A 92 13.49 -8.71 2.05
C GLY A 92 13.04 -9.12 3.45
N ILE A 93 12.35 -8.22 4.16
CA ILE A 93 11.74 -8.49 5.47
C ILE A 93 10.35 -7.86 5.47
N VAL A 94 9.31 -8.68 5.49
CA VAL A 94 7.92 -8.20 5.47
C VAL A 94 7.62 -7.40 6.75
N ASN A 95 6.96 -6.24 6.60
CA ASN A 95 6.51 -5.46 7.75
C ASN A 95 5.40 -6.17 8.52
N GLY A 96 5.31 -5.90 9.81
CA GLY A 96 4.16 -6.24 10.64
C GLY A 96 3.16 -5.09 10.72
N ILE A 97 2.07 -5.32 11.46
CA ILE A 97 1.11 -4.30 11.89
C ILE A 97 1.12 -4.18 13.40
N ASP A 98 0.76 -3.03 13.92
CA ASP A 98 0.52 -2.84 15.36
C ASP A 98 -0.77 -3.57 15.76
N THR A 99 -0.64 -4.67 16.49
CA THR A 99 -1.77 -5.53 16.88
C THR A 99 -2.54 -5.01 18.09
N ASP A 100 -2.10 -3.95 18.74
CA ASP A 100 -2.85 -3.26 19.79
C ASP A 100 -3.79 -2.22 19.17
N ILE A 101 -3.29 -1.44 18.20
CA ILE A 101 -4.09 -0.47 17.44
C ILE A 101 -5.08 -1.19 16.50
N TRP A 102 -4.59 -2.15 15.72
CA TRP A 102 -5.40 -2.89 14.73
C TRP A 102 -5.94 -4.18 15.33
N ASN A 103 -6.90 -4.06 16.28
CA ASN A 103 -7.47 -5.20 16.98
C ASN A 103 -8.99 -5.09 17.08
N PRO A 104 -9.77 -5.83 16.27
CA PRO A 104 -11.22 -5.75 16.25
C PRO A 104 -11.89 -6.16 17.58
N ALA A 105 -11.17 -6.86 18.48
CA ALA A 105 -11.70 -7.22 19.79
C ALA A 105 -11.63 -6.09 20.83
N THR A 106 -10.83 -5.06 20.58
CA THR A 106 -10.62 -3.94 21.53
C THR A 106 -10.74 -2.55 20.90
N ASP A 107 -11.01 -2.48 19.61
CA ASP A 107 -11.10 -1.26 18.84
C ASP A 107 -12.34 -0.46 19.18
N LYS A 108 -12.16 0.68 19.86
CA LYS A 108 -13.24 1.55 20.33
C LYS A 108 -13.93 2.36 19.25
N LEU A 109 -13.44 2.32 18.01
CA LEU A 109 -14.02 3.02 16.87
C LEU A 109 -15.12 2.19 16.18
N LEU A 110 -15.26 0.92 16.52
CA LEU A 110 -16.22 0.01 15.92
C LEU A 110 -17.61 0.12 16.55
N ALA A 111 -18.64 -0.16 15.76
CA ALA A 111 -20.00 -0.28 16.24
C ALA A 111 -20.20 -1.53 17.12
N ALA A 112 -19.47 -2.60 16.85
CA ALA A 112 -19.44 -3.81 17.64
C ALA A 112 -18.04 -4.45 17.58
N ASP A 113 -17.44 -4.69 18.75
CA ASP A 113 -16.18 -5.43 18.88
C ASP A 113 -16.38 -6.90 18.46
N TYR A 114 -15.35 -7.54 17.91
CA TYR A 114 -15.40 -8.96 17.57
C TYR A 114 -14.05 -9.64 17.60
N ASP A 115 -14.10 -10.93 17.85
CA ASP A 115 -13.00 -11.89 17.75
C ASP A 115 -13.33 -12.97 16.68
N GLU A 116 -12.50 -13.98 16.56
CA GLU A 116 -12.68 -15.10 15.63
C GLU A 116 -14.04 -15.80 15.77
N LYS A 117 -14.58 -15.88 16.99
CA LYS A 117 -15.84 -16.62 17.29
C LYS A 117 -17.07 -15.78 17.00
N SER A 118 -16.96 -14.47 17.16
CA SER A 118 -18.07 -13.52 17.02
C SER A 118 -18.06 -12.75 15.68
N ALA A 119 -17.00 -12.90 14.86
CA ALA A 119 -16.82 -12.14 13.62
C ALA A 119 -18.02 -12.24 12.68
N ILE A 120 -18.54 -13.43 12.39
CA ILE A 120 -19.67 -13.62 11.47
C ILE A 120 -20.90 -12.80 11.87
N LYS A 121 -21.18 -12.70 13.17
CA LYS A 121 -22.32 -11.95 13.68
C LYS A 121 -22.02 -10.45 13.77
N ASN A 122 -20.87 -10.08 14.35
CA ASN A 122 -20.60 -8.69 14.73
C ASN A 122 -20.08 -7.85 13.53
N LYS A 123 -19.47 -8.48 12.50
CA LYS A 123 -19.18 -7.78 11.24
C LYS A 123 -20.44 -7.27 10.55
N LYS A 124 -21.58 -7.96 10.68
CA LYS A 124 -22.88 -7.47 10.15
C LYS A 124 -23.31 -6.15 10.80
N ALA A 125 -23.09 -5.99 12.11
CA ALA A 125 -23.38 -4.74 12.81
C ALA A 125 -22.44 -3.61 12.33
N ASN A 126 -21.15 -3.92 12.13
CA ASN A 126 -20.18 -2.95 11.59
C ASN A 126 -20.49 -2.59 10.13
N LYS A 127 -20.89 -3.55 9.30
CA LYS A 127 -21.33 -3.30 7.92
C LYS A 127 -22.52 -2.36 7.86
N LYS A 128 -23.55 -2.63 8.67
CA LYS A 128 -24.73 -1.77 8.78
C LYS A 128 -24.32 -0.35 9.20
N ALA A 129 -23.51 -0.20 10.25
CA ALA A 129 -23.04 1.10 10.72
C ALA A 129 -22.22 1.84 9.66
N LEU A 130 -21.37 1.14 8.90
CA LEU A 130 -20.63 1.70 7.78
C LEU A 130 -21.57 2.21 6.69
N GLN A 131 -22.55 1.42 6.28
CA GLN A 131 -23.56 1.82 5.28
C GLN A 131 -24.33 3.07 5.72
N GLU A 132 -24.83 3.10 6.96
CA GLU A 132 -25.55 4.24 7.53
C GLU A 132 -24.68 5.50 7.59
N SER A 133 -23.45 5.39 8.07
CA SER A 133 -22.55 6.53 8.26
C SER A 133 -22.08 7.16 6.96
N LEU A 134 -22.02 6.38 5.88
CA LEU A 134 -21.52 6.82 4.57
C LEU A 134 -22.64 7.03 3.53
N GLY A 135 -23.91 6.97 3.93
CA GLY A 135 -25.06 7.24 3.06
C GLY A 135 -25.29 6.16 2.00
N LEU A 136 -24.85 4.95 2.26
CA LEU A 136 -25.15 3.78 1.44
C LEU A 136 -26.50 3.17 1.82
N ASP A 137 -27.13 2.46 0.89
CA ASP A 137 -28.32 1.67 1.19
C ASP A 137 -27.98 0.58 2.21
N VAL A 138 -28.75 0.50 3.28
CA VAL A 138 -28.54 -0.50 4.34
C VAL A 138 -29.08 -1.84 3.87
N ASP A 139 -28.21 -2.76 3.50
CA ASP A 139 -28.55 -4.13 3.07
C ASP A 139 -27.40 -5.08 3.40
N ASP A 140 -27.65 -6.08 4.25
CA ASP A 140 -26.67 -7.09 4.66
C ASP A 140 -26.27 -8.02 3.51
N ASN A 141 -27.13 -8.17 2.48
CA ASN A 141 -26.86 -9.04 1.34
C ASN A 141 -25.98 -8.41 0.26
N LYS A 142 -25.84 -7.08 0.24
CA LYS A 142 -24.93 -6.41 -0.71
C LYS A 142 -23.48 -6.65 -0.32
N MET A 143 -22.62 -6.95 -1.29
CA MET A 143 -21.18 -7.03 -1.08
C MET A 143 -20.60 -5.63 -0.95
N VAL A 144 -19.92 -5.33 0.16
CA VAL A 144 -19.23 -4.07 0.36
C VAL A 144 -17.74 -4.22 0.09
N ILE A 145 -17.23 -3.51 -0.90
CA ILE A 145 -15.82 -3.47 -1.28
C ILE A 145 -15.22 -2.15 -0.82
N GLY A 146 -14.20 -2.21 0.05
CA GLY A 146 -13.42 -1.06 0.50
C GLY A 146 -12.18 -0.82 -0.38
N LEU A 147 -11.79 0.44 -0.55
CA LEU A 147 -10.52 0.86 -1.13
C LEU A 147 -9.96 1.98 -0.25
N ILE A 148 -8.81 1.76 0.37
CA ILE A 148 -8.15 2.72 1.26
C ILE A 148 -6.74 2.97 0.73
N SER A 149 -6.49 4.13 0.13
CA SER A 149 -5.16 4.45 -0.40
C SER A 149 -4.98 5.93 -0.71
N ARG A 150 -3.72 6.31 -0.97
CA ARG A 150 -3.47 7.54 -1.73
C ARG A 150 -4.00 7.37 -3.15
N LEU A 151 -4.70 8.36 -3.67
CA LEU A 151 -5.32 8.31 -5.00
C LEU A 151 -4.30 8.70 -6.08
N THR A 152 -3.36 7.80 -6.36
CA THR A 152 -2.26 8.00 -7.32
C THR A 152 -2.18 6.85 -8.32
N ASN A 153 -1.51 7.07 -9.45
CA ASN A 153 -1.32 6.05 -10.50
C ASN A 153 -0.67 4.75 -9.96
N GLN A 154 0.27 4.87 -9.00
CA GLN A 154 0.90 3.71 -8.35
C GLN A 154 -0.14 2.71 -7.81
N LYS A 155 -1.28 3.20 -7.35
CA LYS A 155 -2.32 2.38 -6.70
C LYS A 155 -3.26 1.67 -7.68
N GLY A 156 -3.01 1.77 -9.00
CA GLY A 156 -3.75 1.04 -10.02
C GLY A 156 -5.20 1.49 -10.16
N LEU A 157 -5.49 2.77 -9.90
CA LEU A 157 -6.85 3.30 -9.87
C LEU A 157 -7.48 3.41 -11.26
N ASP A 158 -6.69 3.44 -12.32
CA ASP A 158 -7.14 3.28 -13.69
C ASP A 158 -7.81 1.92 -13.91
N LEU A 159 -7.23 0.84 -13.37
CA LEU A 159 -7.85 -0.50 -13.40
C LEU A 159 -9.17 -0.53 -12.64
N VAL A 160 -9.24 0.20 -11.50
CA VAL A 160 -10.49 0.33 -10.73
C VAL A 160 -11.56 1.04 -11.57
N ASN A 161 -11.20 2.14 -12.23
CA ASN A 161 -12.12 2.89 -13.08
C ASN A 161 -12.69 2.04 -14.21
N ASP A 162 -11.88 1.17 -14.81
CA ASP A 162 -12.31 0.28 -15.88
C ASP A 162 -13.32 -0.78 -15.42
N VAL A 163 -13.23 -1.24 -14.17
CA VAL A 163 -14.09 -2.33 -13.67
C VAL A 163 -15.33 -1.82 -12.94
N ILE A 164 -15.33 -0.61 -12.37
CA ILE A 164 -16.47 -0.06 -11.62
C ILE A 164 -17.80 -0.21 -12.37
N PRO A 165 -17.94 0.16 -13.67
CA PRO A 165 -19.22 0.03 -14.37
C PRO A 165 -19.74 -1.39 -14.45
N GLY A 166 -18.83 -2.40 -14.44
CA GLY A 166 -19.20 -3.81 -14.51
C GLY A 166 -19.55 -4.44 -13.15
N ILE A 167 -18.98 -3.93 -12.06
CA ILE A 167 -19.26 -4.47 -10.71
C ILE A 167 -20.42 -3.78 -10.00
N MET A 168 -20.84 -2.61 -10.48
CA MET A 168 -22.00 -1.87 -9.95
C MET A 168 -23.31 -2.44 -10.50
N ASP A 169 -23.57 -3.70 -10.17
CA ASP A 169 -24.68 -4.55 -10.67
C ASP A 169 -25.96 -4.48 -9.80
N GLY A 170 -25.97 -3.62 -8.79
CA GLY A 170 -27.03 -3.48 -7.79
C GLY A 170 -26.85 -4.34 -6.54
N ASN A 171 -25.97 -5.36 -6.57
CA ASN A 171 -25.63 -6.21 -5.42
C ASN A 171 -24.31 -5.83 -4.74
N THR A 172 -23.57 -4.90 -5.35
CA THR A 172 -22.25 -4.44 -4.88
C THR A 172 -22.32 -2.99 -4.44
N GLN A 173 -21.63 -2.70 -3.35
CA GLN A 173 -21.35 -1.35 -2.87
C GLN A 173 -19.84 -1.13 -2.81
N VAL A 174 -19.40 0.08 -3.13
CA VAL A 174 -17.98 0.45 -3.11
C VAL A 174 -17.76 1.67 -2.22
N VAL A 175 -16.76 1.60 -1.36
CA VAL A 175 -16.34 2.70 -0.50
C VAL A 175 -14.87 3.02 -0.80
N VAL A 176 -14.60 4.25 -1.24
CA VAL A 176 -13.24 4.75 -1.47
C VAL A 176 -12.89 5.74 -0.38
N LEU A 177 -11.76 5.53 0.31
CA LEU A 177 -11.18 6.47 1.27
C LEU A 177 -9.78 6.86 0.82
N GLY A 178 -9.55 8.15 0.61
CA GLY A 178 -8.23 8.65 0.28
C GLY A 178 -8.25 10.01 -0.40
N THR A 179 -7.04 10.54 -0.64
CA THR A 179 -6.80 11.77 -1.42
C THR A 179 -5.63 11.58 -2.34
N GLY A 180 -5.53 12.39 -3.40
CA GLY A 180 -4.40 12.35 -4.31
C GLY A 180 -4.58 13.18 -5.57
N ASP A 181 -4.40 12.55 -6.73
CA ASP A 181 -4.50 13.22 -8.03
C ASP A 181 -5.96 13.58 -8.34
N ALA A 182 -6.21 14.82 -8.72
CA ALA A 182 -7.55 15.36 -8.98
C ALA A 182 -8.37 14.49 -9.95
N GLN A 183 -7.74 13.94 -10.97
CA GLN A 183 -8.41 13.07 -11.94
C GLN A 183 -9.11 11.86 -11.29
N TYR A 184 -8.50 11.24 -10.25
CA TYR A 184 -9.11 10.11 -9.54
C TYR A 184 -10.16 10.59 -8.55
N GLU A 185 -9.90 11.68 -7.83
CA GLU A 185 -10.88 12.26 -6.92
C GLU A 185 -12.17 12.64 -7.65
N ASP A 186 -12.07 13.32 -8.79
CA ASP A 186 -13.22 13.75 -9.60
C ASP A 186 -13.97 12.56 -10.22
N THR A 187 -13.23 11.52 -10.65
CA THR A 187 -13.85 10.30 -11.16
C THR A 187 -14.65 9.57 -10.08
N PHE A 188 -14.13 9.47 -8.86
CA PHE A 188 -14.86 8.82 -7.77
C PHE A 188 -16.06 9.62 -7.28
N ARG A 189 -15.98 10.96 -7.26
CA ARG A 189 -17.16 11.82 -7.01
C ARG A 189 -18.23 11.63 -8.09
N TYR A 190 -17.83 11.50 -9.37
CA TYR A 190 -18.76 11.17 -10.44
C TYR A 190 -19.44 9.83 -10.22
N TYR A 191 -18.73 8.80 -9.77
CA TYR A 191 -19.33 7.49 -9.45
C TYR A 191 -20.27 7.55 -8.23
N GLU A 192 -19.96 8.34 -7.23
CA GLU A 192 -20.86 8.58 -6.08
C GLU A 192 -22.18 9.20 -6.54
N ASP A 193 -22.13 10.21 -7.41
CA ASP A 193 -23.33 10.83 -7.98
C ASP A 193 -24.12 9.87 -8.88
N LYS A 194 -23.42 9.05 -9.66
CA LYS A 194 -24.03 8.10 -10.59
C LYS A 194 -24.68 6.90 -9.90
N TYR A 195 -24.04 6.38 -8.86
CA TYR A 195 -24.44 5.16 -8.14
C TYR A 195 -24.86 5.48 -6.70
N LYS A 196 -25.78 6.45 -6.55
CA LYS A 196 -26.30 6.86 -5.23
C LYS A 196 -26.78 5.67 -4.41
N GLY A 197 -26.38 5.64 -3.12
CA GLY A 197 -26.68 4.54 -2.21
C GLY A 197 -25.82 3.28 -2.40
N SER A 198 -24.98 3.23 -3.47
CA SER A 198 -24.12 2.07 -3.74
C SER A 198 -22.64 2.44 -3.88
N PHE A 199 -22.28 3.71 -4.02
CA PHE A 199 -20.90 4.18 -4.08
C PHE A 199 -20.70 5.35 -3.12
N CYS A 200 -19.59 5.34 -2.36
CA CYS A 200 -19.17 6.46 -1.52
C CYS A 200 -17.72 6.83 -1.83
N ALA A 201 -17.49 8.10 -2.15
CA ALA A 201 -16.18 8.69 -2.37
C ALA A 201 -15.80 9.58 -1.16
N TYR A 202 -15.26 8.99 -0.12
CA TYR A 202 -14.77 9.73 1.04
C TYR A 202 -13.38 10.31 0.76
N ILE A 203 -13.35 11.50 0.13
CA ILE A 203 -12.10 12.15 -0.32
C ILE A 203 -11.48 12.92 0.85
N ALA A 204 -10.80 12.19 1.73
CA ALA A 204 -10.06 12.72 2.87
C ALA A 204 -9.07 11.68 3.41
N TYR A 205 -8.14 12.13 4.25
CA TYR A 205 -7.42 11.25 5.17
C TYR A 205 -8.23 11.19 6.49
N ASN A 206 -8.69 10.00 6.86
CA ASN A 206 -9.44 9.82 8.10
C ASN A 206 -9.24 8.39 8.64
N GLU A 207 -8.49 8.30 9.74
CA GLU A 207 -8.15 7.02 10.36
C GLU A 207 -9.37 6.33 10.96
N ASN A 208 -10.29 7.09 11.59
CA ASN A 208 -11.50 6.51 12.17
C ASN A 208 -12.39 5.86 11.10
N VAL A 209 -12.53 6.51 9.94
CA VAL A 209 -13.27 5.95 8.80
C VAL A 209 -12.56 4.71 8.25
N ALA A 210 -11.21 4.69 8.25
CA ALA A 210 -10.45 3.51 7.82
C ALA A 210 -10.76 2.29 8.70
N HIS A 211 -10.76 2.42 10.04
CA HIS A 211 -11.14 1.36 10.97
C HIS A 211 -12.55 0.81 10.67
N ASN A 212 -13.51 1.71 10.45
CA ASN A 212 -14.89 1.33 10.12
C ASN A 212 -15.00 0.61 8.77
N ILE A 213 -14.21 1.02 7.76
CA ILE A 213 -14.16 0.34 6.46
C ILE A 213 -13.60 -1.08 6.64
N TYR A 214 -12.45 -1.25 7.33
CA TYR A 214 -11.88 -2.58 7.58
C TYR A 214 -12.86 -3.52 8.30
N ALA A 215 -13.60 -3.00 9.28
CA ALA A 215 -14.56 -3.78 10.04
C ALA A 215 -15.86 -4.07 9.28
N GLY A 216 -16.32 -3.14 8.45
CA GLY A 216 -17.62 -3.20 7.79
C GLY A 216 -17.61 -3.75 6.36
N CYS A 217 -16.48 -3.71 5.65
CA CYS A 217 -16.41 -4.27 4.29
C CYS A 217 -16.24 -5.80 4.29
N ASP A 218 -16.69 -6.43 3.21
CA ASP A 218 -16.50 -7.88 2.95
C ASP A 218 -15.15 -8.13 2.27
N ALA A 219 -14.75 -7.23 1.38
CA ALA A 219 -13.47 -7.30 0.67
C ALA A 219 -12.78 -5.93 0.64
N LEU A 220 -11.44 -5.95 0.56
CA LEU A 220 -10.62 -4.76 0.38
C LEU A 220 -9.82 -4.86 -0.93
N LEU A 221 -9.96 -3.85 -1.79
CA LEU A 221 -9.31 -3.81 -3.09
C LEU A 221 -7.96 -3.07 -2.99
N VAL A 222 -6.87 -3.74 -3.37
CA VAL A 222 -5.50 -3.21 -3.37
C VAL A 222 -4.81 -3.53 -4.70
N PRO A 223 -5.19 -2.89 -5.83
CA PRO A 223 -4.76 -3.26 -7.17
C PRO A 223 -3.45 -2.58 -7.58
N SER A 224 -2.58 -2.28 -6.62
CA SER A 224 -1.35 -1.51 -6.82
C SER A 224 -0.48 -2.05 -7.94
N ARG A 225 0.05 -1.17 -8.81
CA ARG A 225 0.99 -1.52 -9.88
C ARG A 225 2.30 -2.05 -9.33
N PHE A 226 2.76 -1.46 -8.25
CA PHE A 226 3.80 -1.97 -7.38
C PHE A 226 3.49 -1.61 -5.93
N GLU A 227 3.80 -2.52 -5.00
CA GLU A 227 3.56 -2.34 -3.58
C GLU A 227 4.72 -2.94 -2.80
N PRO A 228 5.64 -2.11 -2.28
CA PRO A 228 6.82 -2.63 -1.57
C PRO A 228 6.49 -3.63 -0.47
N CYS A 229 5.54 -3.31 0.39
CA CYS A 229 4.97 -4.20 1.37
C CYS A 229 3.45 -4.19 1.33
N GLY A 230 2.85 -3.00 1.51
CA GLY A 230 1.43 -2.84 1.82
C GLY A 230 1.11 -3.21 3.27
N LEU A 231 0.32 -2.38 3.93
CA LEU A 231 -0.22 -2.66 5.27
C LEU A 231 -1.73 -2.89 5.21
N THR A 232 -2.40 -2.29 4.24
CA THR A 232 -3.85 -2.33 4.10
C THR A 232 -4.39 -3.76 3.95
N GLN A 233 -3.72 -4.64 3.20
CA GLN A 233 -4.09 -6.05 3.08
C GLN A 233 -3.88 -6.82 4.40
N LEU A 234 -2.81 -6.51 5.16
CA LEU A 234 -2.56 -7.13 6.45
C LEU A 234 -3.64 -6.75 7.47
N ILE A 235 -3.99 -5.45 7.51
CA ILE A 235 -5.03 -4.93 8.38
C ILE A 235 -6.39 -5.51 7.96
N SER A 236 -6.70 -5.56 6.65
CA SER A 236 -7.97 -6.12 6.18
C SER A 236 -8.16 -7.57 6.61
N MET A 237 -7.13 -8.41 6.48
CA MET A 237 -7.15 -9.79 6.96
C MET A 237 -7.35 -9.87 8.49
N ARG A 238 -6.71 -8.98 9.25
CA ARG A 238 -6.87 -8.88 10.70
C ARG A 238 -8.32 -8.56 11.10
N TYR A 239 -9.02 -7.76 10.28
CA TYR A 239 -10.43 -7.40 10.47
C TYR A 239 -11.41 -8.34 9.75
N GLY A 240 -10.92 -9.43 9.12
CA GLY A 240 -11.74 -10.42 8.43
C GLY A 240 -12.39 -9.90 7.14
N ALA A 241 -11.78 -8.92 6.48
CA ALA A 241 -12.10 -8.52 5.12
C ALA A 241 -11.14 -9.19 4.13
N VAL A 242 -11.67 -9.78 3.06
CA VAL A 242 -10.87 -10.52 2.08
C VAL A 242 -10.09 -9.54 1.19
N PRO A 243 -8.76 -9.55 1.17
CA PRO A 243 -7.99 -8.68 0.28
C PRO A 243 -8.05 -9.18 -1.17
N ILE A 244 -8.38 -8.28 -2.10
CA ILE A 244 -8.31 -8.50 -3.55
C ILE A 244 -7.12 -7.70 -4.04
N VAL A 245 -6.03 -8.36 -4.42
CA VAL A 245 -4.75 -7.72 -4.67
C VAL A 245 -4.17 -8.10 -6.03
N ARG A 246 -3.26 -7.27 -6.54
CA ARG A 246 -2.38 -7.64 -7.64
C ARG A 246 -1.16 -8.40 -7.10
N GLU A 247 -0.69 -9.40 -7.84
CA GLU A 247 0.47 -10.23 -7.47
C GLU A 247 1.80 -9.48 -7.70
N THR A 248 2.15 -8.60 -6.76
CA THR A 248 3.40 -7.81 -6.78
C THR A 248 3.90 -7.51 -5.36
N GLY A 249 5.22 -7.41 -5.19
CA GLY A 249 5.87 -7.01 -3.95
C GLY A 249 5.34 -7.71 -2.71
N GLY A 250 5.06 -6.95 -1.67
CA GLY A 250 4.53 -7.47 -0.42
C GLY A 250 3.11 -8.03 -0.51
N LEU A 251 2.31 -7.63 -1.51
CA LEU A 251 1.00 -8.24 -1.74
C LEU A 251 1.14 -9.72 -2.11
N LYS A 252 2.08 -10.05 -3.00
CA LYS A 252 2.41 -11.43 -3.35
C LYS A 252 2.90 -12.23 -2.15
N ASP A 253 3.71 -11.61 -1.30
CA ASP A 253 4.33 -12.31 -0.15
C ASP A 253 3.33 -12.57 1.00
N THR A 254 2.20 -11.82 1.04
CA THR A 254 1.28 -11.83 2.20
C THR A 254 -0.12 -12.32 1.90
N VAL A 255 -0.53 -12.36 0.62
CA VAL A 255 -1.87 -12.84 0.22
C VAL A 255 -1.72 -14.07 -0.66
N GLN A 256 -2.35 -15.18 -0.22
CA GLN A 256 -2.36 -16.41 -0.98
C GLN A 256 -3.19 -16.24 -2.26
N PRO A 257 -2.68 -16.65 -3.44
CA PRO A 257 -3.44 -16.57 -4.67
C PRO A 257 -4.66 -17.50 -4.61
N TYR A 258 -5.77 -17.08 -5.22
CA TYR A 258 -6.94 -17.92 -5.40
C TYR A 258 -6.61 -19.11 -6.32
N ASN A 259 -6.92 -20.31 -5.87
CA ASN A 259 -6.76 -21.53 -6.64
C ASN A 259 -8.12 -22.22 -6.80
N ALA A 260 -8.68 -22.18 -8.00
CA ALA A 260 -9.99 -22.79 -8.29
C ALA A 260 -10.02 -24.32 -8.12
N PHE A 261 -8.87 -24.99 -8.04
CA PHE A 261 -8.74 -26.44 -7.90
C PHE A 261 -8.60 -26.90 -6.44
N GLU A 262 -8.42 -25.98 -5.50
CA GLU A 262 -8.25 -26.28 -4.07
C GLU A 262 -9.49 -25.94 -3.23
N ASN A 263 -10.57 -25.51 -3.87
CA ASN A 263 -11.85 -25.18 -3.23
C ASN A 263 -12.91 -26.26 -3.50
#